data_8b33b41270ff628f2eefee1c290894c7
#
_entry.id   8b33b41270ff628f2eefee1c290894c7
#
_cell.length_a   1.000
_cell.length_b   1.000
_cell.length_c   1.000
_cell.angle_alpha   90.00
_cell.angle_beta   90.00
_cell.angle_gamma   90.00
#
_symmetry.space_group_name_H-M   'P 1'
#
loop_
_entity.id
_entity.type
_entity.pdbx_description
1 polymer ?
#
loop_
_entity_poly.entity_id
_entity_poly.type
_entity_poly.pdbx_seq_one_letter_code
_entity_poly.pdbx_strand_id
1 'polypeptide(L)'
;RDRLRSRGLGDVYKRQTFHFGSVSLTSDPSRTATLEAARYARQQGKLVSFDPNYRPLLWEHPADAVVQMQEGVKLADLLKVSEEEMQLITNESDLARGSQALLEMGPSLVLVSLGAKGAYYRNAVGAGHLPTYDVPTVDTTGAGDAFMGAIHYQLRRKAAEDLRTLPAFELEEIVRFGNAAGSLTTTKGGAIPAMPSMVEIQNCIASIPLM
;
A
#
# COMPACT_ATOMS: atom_id res chain seq x y z
N ARG A 1 7.63 -19.23 27.09
CA ARG A 1 8.07 -18.88 25.72
C ARG A 1 7.16 -19.60 24.76
N ASP A 2 6.04 -18.96 24.40
CA ASP A 2 5.17 -19.47 23.34
C ASP A 2 5.95 -19.38 22.02
N ARG A 3 6.31 -20.54 21.50
CA ARG A 3 6.79 -20.63 20.13
C ARG A 3 5.60 -20.23 19.25
N LEU A 4 5.76 -19.19 18.45
CA LEU A 4 4.87 -18.86 17.32
C LEU A 4 4.90 -20.05 16.33
N ARG A 5 4.19 -21.11 16.68
CA ARG A 5 3.89 -22.15 15.70
C ARG A 5 2.80 -21.59 14.82
N SER A 6 3.08 -21.47 13.54
CA SER A 6 2.07 -21.28 12.51
C SER A 6 0.91 -22.24 12.82
N ARG A 7 -0.21 -21.71 13.28
CA ARG A 7 -1.41 -22.50 13.54
C ARG A 7 -1.98 -22.92 12.19
N GLY A 8 -1.47 -24.05 11.70
CA GLY A 8 -2.04 -24.82 10.60
C GLY A 8 -1.81 -24.19 9.22
N LEU A 9 -1.14 -24.95 8.37
CA LEU A 9 -1.12 -24.72 6.92
C LEU A 9 -2.55 -24.74 6.30
N GLY A 10 -3.56 -25.16 7.08
CA GLY A 10 -4.96 -25.26 6.65
C GLY A 10 -5.59 -23.95 6.20
N ASP A 11 -5.08 -22.80 6.60
CA ASP A 11 -5.61 -21.48 6.20
C ASP A 11 -4.81 -20.80 5.08
N VAL A 12 -3.71 -21.38 4.61
CA VAL A 12 -2.88 -20.79 3.55
C VAL A 12 -3.65 -20.68 2.24
N TYR A 13 -4.50 -21.68 1.92
CA TYR A 13 -5.35 -21.67 0.72
C TYR A 13 -6.47 -20.61 0.78
N LYS A 14 -6.80 -20.11 1.98
CA LYS A 14 -7.79 -19.03 2.17
C LYS A 14 -7.18 -17.64 2.02
N ARG A 15 -5.86 -17.53 1.95
CA ARG A 15 -5.19 -16.22 1.79
C ARG A 15 -5.55 -15.64 0.44
N GLN A 16 -5.97 -14.38 0.46
CA GLN A 16 -6.48 -13.67 -0.72
C GLN A 16 -5.42 -12.75 -1.31
N THR A 17 -4.47 -12.29 -0.50
CA THR A 17 -3.48 -11.31 -0.88
C THR A 17 -2.08 -11.76 -0.50
N PHE A 18 -1.15 -11.58 -1.43
CA PHE A 18 0.29 -11.61 -1.19
C PHE A 18 0.81 -10.17 -1.17
N HIS A 19 1.34 -9.74 -0.03
CA HIS A 19 1.88 -8.39 0.15
C HIS A 19 3.38 -8.43 0.40
N PHE A 20 4.14 -7.52 -0.25
CA PHE A 20 5.59 -7.43 -0.07
C PHE A 20 6.08 -5.98 -0.21
N GLY A 21 7.31 -5.73 0.21
CA GLY A 21 7.99 -4.45 0.11
C GLY A 21 9.40 -4.59 -0.48
N SER A 22 10.05 -3.46 -0.75
CA SER A 22 11.37 -3.46 -1.40
C SER A 22 12.52 -3.93 -0.49
N VAL A 23 12.32 -3.93 0.82
CA VAL A 23 13.35 -4.41 1.76
C VAL A 23 13.72 -5.86 1.50
N SER A 24 12.77 -6.72 1.14
CA SER A 24 13.03 -8.11 0.78
C SER A 24 13.73 -8.26 -0.59
N LEU A 25 13.81 -7.19 -1.37
CA LEU A 25 14.43 -7.18 -2.70
C LEU A 25 15.90 -6.70 -2.70
N THR A 26 16.43 -6.33 -1.53
CA THR A 26 17.80 -5.78 -1.42
C THR A 26 18.88 -6.79 -1.80
N SER A 27 18.69 -8.06 -1.46
CA SER A 27 19.71 -9.11 -1.71
C SER A 27 19.10 -10.48 -1.83
N ASP A 28 19.83 -11.41 -2.48
CA ASP A 28 19.50 -12.82 -2.50
C ASP A 28 19.94 -13.52 -1.19
N PRO A 29 19.23 -14.60 -0.80
CA PRO A 29 18.14 -15.29 -1.51
C PRO A 29 16.74 -14.66 -1.34
N SER A 30 16.61 -13.63 -0.50
CA SER A 30 15.32 -13.00 -0.18
C SER A 30 14.63 -12.41 -1.41
N ARG A 31 15.40 -11.74 -2.29
CA ARG A 31 14.91 -11.15 -3.54
C ARG A 31 14.27 -12.21 -4.42
N THR A 32 15.01 -13.24 -4.77
CA THR A 32 14.50 -14.33 -5.61
C THR A 32 13.27 -14.98 -5.00
N ALA A 33 13.31 -15.32 -3.72
CA ALA A 33 12.19 -15.94 -3.03
C ALA A 33 10.93 -15.06 -3.04
N THR A 34 11.07 -13.75 -2.83
CA THR A 34 9.95 -12.79 -2.84
C THR A 34 9.33 -12.67 -4.22
N LEU A 35 10.16 -12.49 -5.26
CA LEU A 35 9.67 -12.36 -6.64
C LEU A 35 9.00 -13.63 -7.14
N GLU A 36 9.56 -14.81 -6.83
CA GLU A 36 8.95 -16.11 -7.15
C GLU A 36 7.62 -16.30 -6.43
N ALA A 37 7.54 -15.94 -5.13
CA ALA A 37 6.31 -16.02 -4.37
C ALA A 37 5.23 -15.07 -4.94
N ALA A 38 5.59 -13.86 -5.38
CA ALA A 38 4.67 -12.92 -6.02
C ALA A 38 4.13 -13.49 -7.35
N ARG A 39 5.01 -14.02 -8.20
CA ARG A 39 4.62 -14.68 -9.46
C ARG A 39 3.68 -15.86 -9.21
N TYR A 40 4.03 -16.70 -8.24
CA TYR A 40 3.20 -17.86 -7.87
C TYR A 40 1.83 -17.42 -7.34
N ALA A 41 1.78 -16.42 -6.46
CA ALA A 41 0.51 -15.88 -5.96
C ALA A 41 -0.39 -15.39 -7.11
N ARG A 42 0.17 -14.65 -8.06
CA ARG A 42 -0.55 -14.18 -9.25
C ARG A 42 -1.07 -15.33 -10.11
N GLN A 43 -0.26 -16.37 -10.34
CA GLN A 43 -0.68 -17.57 -11.07
C GLN A 43 -1.84 -18.31 -10.36
N GLN A 44 -1.92 -18.21 -9.03
CA GLN A 44 -3.01 -18.78 -8.23
C GLN A 44 -4.23 -17.84 -8.10
N GLY A 45 -4.29 -16.76 -8.88
CA GLY A 45 -5.39 -15.79 -8.85
C GLY A 45 -5.49 -15.01 -7.54
N LYS A 46 -4.38 -14.85 -6.82
CA LYS A 46 -4.34 -14.04 -5.60
C LYS A 46 -3.97 -12.61 -5.94
N LEU A 47 -4.54 -11.67 -5.20
CA LEU A 47 -4.15 -10.27 -5.27
C LEU A 47 -2.68 -10.12 -4.86
N VAL A 48 -1.86 -9.54 -5.72
CA VAL A 48 -0.49 -9.17 -5.39
C VAL A 48 -0.43 -7.69 -5.07
N SER A 49 0.04 -7.36 -3.88
CA SER A 49 0.13 -5.99 -3.38
C SER A 49 1.58 -5.63 -3.08
N PHE A 50 1.98 -4.45 -3.52
CA PHE A 50 3.33 -3.94 -3.33
C PHE A 50 3.32 -2.54 -2.70
N ASP A 51 4.10 -2.37 -1.63
CA ASP A 51 4.47 -1.07 -1.05
C ASP A 51 6.01 -1.06 -0.98
N PRO A 52 6.71 -0.29 -1.82
CA PRO A 52 8.16 -0.27 -1.82
C PRO A 52 8.74 -0.04 -0.44
N ASN A 53 8.19 0.90 0.30
CA ASN A 53 8.66 1.27 1.63
C ASN A 53 10.18 1.47 1.61
N TYR A 54 10.63 2.29 0.67
CA TYR A 54 12.04 2.46 0.32
C TYR A 54 12.87 2.92 1.50
N ARG A 55 13.99 2.24 1.73
CA ARG A 55 14.96 2.53 2.77
C ARG A 55 16.33 2.70 2.13
N PRO A 56 16.76 3.93 1.81
CA PRO A 56 18.02 4.19 1.09
C PRO A 56 19.24 3.48 1.70
N LEU A 57 19.32 3.44 3.04
CA LEU A 57 20.45 2.86 3.76
C LEU A 57 20.59 1.33 3.64
N LEU A 58 19.58 0.65 3.10
CA LEU A 58 19.61 -0.80 2.90
C LEU A 58 20.09 -1.21 1.51
N TRP A 59 20.38 -0.26 0.64
CA TRP A 59 20.80 -0.49 -0.73
C TRP A 59 22.25 -0.09 -0.92
N GLU A 60 23.04 -0.98 -1.52
CA GLU A 60 24.42 -0.69 -1.84
C GLU A 60 24.53 0.42 -2.91
N HIS A 61 23.66 0.32 -3.92
CA HIS A 61 23.54 1.34 -4.96
C HIS A 61 22.09 1.79 -5.14
N PRO A 62 21.79 3.09 -5.14
CA PRO A 62 20.44 3.61 -5.35
C PRO A 62 19.80 3.17 -6.68
N ALA A 63 20.62 2.99 -7.73
CA ALA A 63 20.14 2.53 -9.03
C ALA A 63 19.55 1.12 -8.97
N ASP A 64 20.11 0.23 -8.15
CA ASP A 64 19.60 -1.13 -7.97
C ASP A 64 18.22 -1.11 -7.29
N ALA A 65 18.02 -0.18 -6.34
CA ALA A 65 16.73 0.02 -5.71
C ALA A 65 15.63 0.34 -6.74
N VAL A 66 15.92 1.27 -7.66
CA VAL A 66 14.98 1.66 -8.72
C VAL A 66 14.61 0.46 -9.58
N VAL A 67 15.62 -0.28 -10.05
CA VAL A 67 15.41 -1.48 -10.89
C VAL A 67 14.53 -2.52 -10.15
N GLN A 68 14.85 -2.82 -8.89
CA GLN A 68 14.10 -3.81 -8.12
C GLN A 68 12.69 -3.34 -7.76
N MET A 69 12.51 -2.05 -7.46
CA MET A 69 11.17 -1.49 -7.25
C MET A 69 10.33 -1.54 -8.52
N GLN A 70 10.91 -1.26 -9.69
CA GLN A 70 10.21 -1.41 -10.98
C GLN A 70 9.79 -2.85 -11.24
N GLU A 71 10.63 -3.85 -10.90
CA GLU A 71 10.24 -5.26 -10.99
C GLU A 71 9.09 -5.61 -10.03
N GLY A 72 9.09 -5.05 -8.81
CA GLY A 72 7.98 -5.19 -7.87
C GLY A 72 6.68 -4.59 -8.40
N VAL A 73 6.75 -3.40 -9.00
CA VAL A 73 5.59 -2.70 -9.61
C VAL A 73 4.97 -3.57 -10.72
N LYS A 74 5.76 -4.15 -11.62
CA LYS A 74 5.27 -5.00 -12.72
C LYS A 74 4.51 -6.25 -12.25
N LEU A 75 4.79 -6.72 -11.04
CA LEU A 75 4.13 -7.90 -10.46
C LEU A 75 2.88 -7.55 -9.65
N ALA A 76 2.72 -6.29 -9.25
CA ALA A 76 1.64 -5.86 -8.39
C ALA A 76 0.33 -5.65 -9.16
N ASP A 77 -0.79 -6.01 -8.53
CA ASP A 77 -2.14 -5.61 -8.92
C ASP A 77 -2.56 -4.34 -8.17
N LEU A 78 -2.17 -4.24 -6.88
CA LEU A 78 -2.34 -3.09 -6.02
C LEU A 78 -0.96 -2.52 -5.66
N LEU A 79 -0.72 -1.28 -6.04
CA LEU A 79 0.50 -0.55 -5.72
C LEU A 79 0.18 0.63 -4.80
N LYS A 80 0.94 0.77 -3.70
CA LYS A 80 1.00 2.02 -2.94
C LYS A 80 2.44 2.52 -2.97
N VAL A 81 2.62 3.80 -3.20
CA VAL A 81 3.91 4.51 -3.13
C VAL A 81 3.76 5.82 -2.36
N SER A 82 4.85 6.37 -1.85
CA SER A 82 4.90 7.78 -1.48
C SER A 82 5.12 8.65 -2.72
N GLU A 83 4.97 9.98 -2.57
CA GLU A 83 5.25 10.95 -3.65
C GLU A 83 6.73 10.84 -4.11
N GLU A 84 7.65 10.68 -3.17
CA GLU A 84 9.07 10.51 -3.45
C GLU A 84 9.38 9.17 -4.15
N GLU A 85 8.73 8.09 -3.72
CA GLU A 85 8.89 6.77 -4.35
C GLU A 85 8.32 6.77 -5.76
N MET A 86 7.17 7.41 -6.00
CA MET A 86 6.62 7.60 -7.35
C MET A 86 7.62 8.32 -8.24
N GLN A 87 8.17 9.45 -7.78
CA GLN A 87 9.15 10.21 -8.54
C GLN A 87 10.42 9.40 -8.79
N LEU A 88 10.89 8.64 -7.80
CA LEU A 88 12.09 7.81 -7.94
C LEU A 88 11.90 6.70 -8.98
N ILE A 89 10.73 6.05 -9.00
CA ILE A 89 10.43 4.92 -9.89
C ILE A 89 10.17 5.39 -11.32
N THR A 90 9.47 6.53 -11.50
CA THR A 90 8.97 6.99 -12.80
C THR A 90 9.72 8.17 -13.40
N ASN A 91 10.53 8.85 -12.60
CA ASN A 91 11.13 10.15 -12.90
C ASN A 91 10.09 11.27 -13.19
N GLU A 92 8.86 11.11 -12.69
CA GLU A 92 7.77 12.08 -12.83
C GLU A 92 7.38 12.64 -11.46
N SER A 93 7.36 13.97 -11.32
CA SER A 93 6.93 14.64 -10.08
C SER A 93 5.46 15.06 -10.08
N ASP A 94 4.82 15.10 -11.24
CA ASP A 94 3.39 15.37 -11.37
C ASP A 94 2.58 14.12 -11.02
N LEU A 95 1.62 14.25 -10.10
CA LEU A 95 0.83 13.13 -9.62
C LEU A 95 0.04 12.43 -10.73
N ALA A 96 -0.50 13.19 -11.68
CA ALA A 96 -1.30 12.61 -12.75
C ALA A 96 -0.41 11.82 -13.73
N ARG A 97 0.74 12.38 -14.12
CA ARG A 97 1.69 11.70 -15.02
C ARG A 97 2.39 10.54 -14.33
N GLY A 98 2.89 10.74 -13.10
CA GLY A 98 3.58 9.70 -12.36
C GLY A 98 2.69 8.51 -12.03
N SER A 99 1.45 8.74 -11.56
CA SER A 99 0.51 7.65 -11.30
C SER A 99 0.06 6.94 -12.59
N GLN A 100 -0.03 7.67 -13.71
CA GLN A 100 -0.31 7.07 -15.02
C GLN A 100 0.85 6.17 -15.48
N ALA A 101 2.08 6.65 -15.36
CA ALA A 101 3.26 5.86 -15.70
C ALA A 101 3.35 4.58 -14.84
N LEU A 102 3.06 4.66 -13.53
CA LEU A 102 2.98 3.48 -12.67
C LEU A 102 1.89 2.50 -13.11
N LEU A 103 0.71 3.01 -13.47
CA LEU A 103 -0.40 2.17 -13.94
C LEU A 103 -0.03 1.40 -15.22
N GLU A 104 0.69 2.06 -16.15
CA GLU A 104 1.17 1.47 -17.40
C GLU A 104 2.23 0.38 -17.19
N MET A 105 2.92 0.39 -16.05
CA MET A 105 3.88 -0.66 -15.68
C MET A 105 3.23 -1.98 -15.27
N GLY A 106 1.91 -2.00 -14.93
CA GLY A 106 1.21 -3.26 -14.63
C GLY A 106 0.10 -3.22 -13.59
N PRO A 107 0.15 -2.40 -12.53
CA PRO A 107 -0.88 -2.37 -11.50
C PRO A 107 -2.28 -2.07 -12.03
N SER A 108 -3.29 -2.65 -11.38
CA SER A 108 -4.70 -2.35 -11.64
C SER A 108 -5.17 -1.12 -10.83
N LEU A 109 -4.56 -0.90 -9.66
CA LEU A 109 -4.83 0.25 -8.79
C LEU A 109 -3.53 0.79 -8.22
N VAL A 110 -3.31 2.10 -8.40
CA VAL A 110 -2.18 2.86 -7.85
C VAL A 110 -2.69 3.81 -6.79
N LEU A 111 -2.06 3.80 -5.63
CA LEU A 111 -2.28 4.72 -4.52
C LEU A 111 -0.98 5.49 -4.26
N VAL A 112 -1.05 6.81 -4.21
CA VAL A 112 0.09 7.67 -3.86
C VAL A 112 -0.22 8.36 -2.53
N SER A 113 0.53 8.04 -1.49
CA SER A 113 0.39 8.69 -0.18
C SER A 113 1.12 10.03 -0.18
N LEU A 114 0.43 11.08 0.30
CA LEU A 114 0.89 12.47 0.26
C LEU A 114 1.09 13.05 1.69
N GLY A 115 1.27 12.16 2.68
CA GLY A 115 1.40 12.56 4.08
C GLY A 115 0.16 13.32 4.58
N ALA A 116 0.37 14.50 5.15
CA ALA A 116 -0.71 15.36 5.64
C ALA A 116 -1.68 15.84 4.55
N LYS A 117 -1.34 15.72 3.28
CA LYS A 117 -2.24 16.07 2.18
C LYS A 117 -3.20 14.93 1.80
N GLY A 118 -3.11 13.76 2.45
CA GLY A 118 -3.97 12.60 2.19
C GLY A 118 -3.39 11.64 1.15
N ALA A 119 -4.22 11.19 0.21
CA ALA A 119 -3.81 10.22 -0.79
C ALA A 119 -4.46 10.48 -2.16
N TYR A 120 -3.69 10.17 -3.19
CA TYR A 120 -4.15 10.17 -4.58
C TYR A 120 -4.35 8.71 -5.03
N TYR A 121 -5.38 8.46 -5.82
CA TYR A 121 -5.65 7.15 -6.39
C TYR A 121 -5.78 7.22 -7.92
N ARG A 122 -5.44 6.13 -8.59
CA ARG A 122 -5.64 5.96 -10.04
C ARG A 122 -5.87 4.50 -10.39
N ASN A 123 -6.88 4.27 -11.23
CA ASN A 123 -7.07 3.02 -11.96
C ASN A 123 -7.40 3.31 -13.44
N ALA A 124 -7.85 2.30 -14.20
CA ALA A 124 -8.11 2.48 -15.63
C ALA A 124 -9.31 3.38 -15.96
N VAL A 125 -10.24 3.58 -15.02
CA VAL A 125 -11.48 4.36 -15.26
C VAL A 125 -11.45 5.75 -14.65
N GLY A 126 -10.47 6.06 -13.81
CA GLY A 126 -10.35 7.39 -13.22
C GLY A 126 -9.22 7.56 -12.22
N ALA A 127 -9.13 8.79 -11.75
CA ALA A 127 -8.19 9.20 -10.73
C ALA A 127 -8.81 10.28 -9.85
N GLY A 128 -8.35 10.37 -8.60
CA GLY A 128 -8.81 11.40 -7.68
C GLY A 128 -7.87 11.58 -6.51
N HIS A 129 -8.11 12.62 -5.73
CA HIS A 129 -7.37 12.94 -4.52
C HIS A 129 -8.36 13.10 -3.37
N LEU A 130 -8.04 12.50 -2.23
CA LEU A 130 -8.77 12.71 -0.98
C LEU A 130 -7.82 13.29 0.08
N PRO A 131 -8.21 14.40 0.72
CA PRO A 131 -7.49 14.92 1.87
C PRO A 131 -7.57 13.94 3.04
N THR A 132 -6.68 14.12 4.01
CA THR A 132 -6.69 13.34 5.24
C THR A 132 -7.45 14.06 6.36
N TYR A 133 -7.45 13.49 7.56
CA TYR A 133 -8.20 14.03 8.71
C TYR A 133 -7.30 14.93 9.56
N ASP A 134 -7.89 16.02 10.05
CA ASP A 134 -7.22 16.97 10.96
C ASP A 134 -7.09 16.37 12.36
N VAL A 135 -5.95 15.76 12.64
CA VAL A 135 -5.65 15.13 13.93
C VAL A 135 -4.30 15.63 14.47
N PRO A 136 -4.15 15.71 15.81
CA PRO A 136 -2.86 16.07 16.41
C PRO A 136 -1.82 14.98 16.15
N THR A 137 -0.83 15.28 15.31
CA THR A 137 0.24 14.34 14.95
C THR A 137 1.33 14.33 16.02
N VAL A 138 1.64 13.14 16.55
CA VAL A 138 2.70 12.86 17.53
C VAL A 138 3.86 12.10 16.89
N ASP A 139 3.56 11.05 16.10
CA ASP A 139 4.55 10.17 15.47
C ASP A 139 3.97 9.61 14.17
N THR A 140 4.70 9.73 13.06
CA THR A 140 4.24 9.25 11.75
C THR A 140 4.60 7.79 11.48
N THR A 141 5.31 7.13 12.41
CA THR A 141 5.74 5.74 12.27
C THR A 141 4.55 4.80 12.13
N GLY A 142 4.53 4.01 11.06
CA GLY A 142 3.49 3.03 10.79
C GLY A 142 2.21 3.60 10.16
N ALA A 143 2.10 4.92 9.91
CA ALA A 143 0.91 5.50 9.27
C ALA A 143 0.66 4.92 7.86
N GLY A 144 1.71 4.74 7.07
CA GLY A 144 1.63 4.08 5.76
C GLY A 144 1.21 2.62 5.84
N ASP A 145 1.73 1.89 6.84
CA ASP A 145 1.38 0.48 7.08
C ASP A 145 -0.10 0.36 7.52
N ALA A 146 -0.57 1.26 8.40
CA ALA A 146 -1.97 1.31 8.83
C ALA A 146 -2.90 1.66 7.66
N PHE A 147 -2.51 2.62 6.80
CA PHE A 147 -3.22 2.94 5.57
C PHE A 147 -3.34 1.70 4.68
N MET A 148 -2.24 1.01 4.38
CA MET A 148 -2.26 -0.21 3.56
C MET A 148 -3.06 -1.34 4.19
N GLY A 149 -2.93 -1.57 5.48
CA GLY A 149 -3.75 -2.56 6.21
C GLY A 149 -5.26 -2.28 6.08
N ALA A 150 -5.65 -1.01 6.17
CA ALA A 150 -7.02 -0.57 5.99
C ALA A 150 -7.52 -0.75 4.54
N ILE A 151 -6.69 -0.42 3.55
CA ILE A 151 -6.97 -0.68 2.12
C ILE A 151 -7.19 -2.18 1.88
N HIS A 152 -6.29 -3.05 2.37
CA HIS A 152 -6.45 -4.50 2.26
C HIS A 152 -7.74 -5.01 2.90
N TYR A 153 -8.11 -4.46 4.06
CA TYR A 153 -9.36 -4.82 4.72
C TYR A 153 -10.57 -4.46 3.84
N GLN A 154 -10.59 -3.29 3.24
CA GLN A 154 -11.67 -2.87 2.35
C GLN A 154 -11.74 -3.73 1.08
N LEU A 155 -10.59 -4.08 0.52
CA LEU A 155 -10.49 -4.88 -0.70
C LEU A 155 -10.61 -6.41 -0.49
N ARG A 156 -10.77 -6.89 0.73
CA ARG A 156 -10.72 -8.33 1.10
C ARG A 156 -11.69 -9.25 0.34
N ARG A 157 -12.68 -8.70 -0.34
CA ARG A 157 -13.68 -9.44 -1.14
C ARG A 157 -13.63 -9.13 -2.63
N LYS A 158 -12.64 -8.35 -3.06
CA LYS A 158 -12.42 -7.98 -4.45
C LYS A 158 -11.36 -8.89 -5.06
N ALA A 159 -11.55 -9.27 -6.32
CA ALA A 159 -10.50 -9.92 -7.09
C ALA A 159 -9.53 -8.87 -7.68
N ALA A 160 -8.36 -9.31 -8.14
CA ALA A 160 -7.37 -8.40 -8.72
C ALA A 160 -7.88 -7.66 -9.97
N GLU A 161 -8.68 -8.35 -10.79
CA GLU A 161 -9.32 -7.78 -11.98
C GLU A 161 -10.35 -6.71 -11.64
N ASP A 162 -11.05 -6.80 -10.51
CA ASP A 162 -12.05 -5.81 -10.08
C ASP A 162 -11.40 -4.43 -9.85
N LEU A 163 -10.15 -4.39 -9.37
CA LEU A 163 -9.47 -3.14 -9.02
C LEU A 163 -9.34 -2.20 -10.22
N ARG A 164 -9.19 -2.76 -11.40
CA ARG A 164 -8.99 -2.00 -12.64
C ARG A 164 -10.19 -1.11 -12.99
N THR A 165 -11.39 -1.52 -12.61
CA THR A 165 -12.65 -0.86 -13.00
C THR A 165 -13.48 -0.40 -11.80
N LEU A 166 -12.93 -0.36 -10.59
CA LEU A 166 -13.60 0.22 -9.44
C LEU A 166 -14.01 1.67 -9.72
N PRO A 167 -15.29 2.01 -9.56
CA PRO A 167 -15.77 3.37 -9.80
C PRO A 167 -15.24 4.34 -8.73
N ALA A 168 -15.18 5.62 -9.08
CA ALA A 168 -14.60 6.66 -8.22
C ALA A 168 -15.20 6.67 -6.81
N PHE A 169 -16.52 6.54 -6.67
CA PHE A 169 -17.17 6.56 -5.37
C PHE A 169 -16.72 5.42 -4.43
N GLU A 170 -16.49 4.20 -4.96
CA GLU A 170 -15.96 3.09 -4.17
C GLU A 170 -14.50 3.33 -3.80
N LEU A 171 -13.68 3.84 -4.73
CA LEU A 171 -12.29 4.18 -4.45
C LEU A 171 -12.17 5.28 -3.39
N GLU A 172 -13.03 6.27 -3.45
CA GLU A 172 -13.08 7.32 -2.43
C GLU A 172 -13.43 6.79 -1.05
N GLU A 173 -14.39 5.88 -0.93
CA GLU A 173 -14.71 5.24 0.35
C GLU A 173 -13.53 4.41 0.88
N ILE A 174 -12.87 3.63 0.00
CA ILE A 174 -11.70 2.81 0.35
C ILE A 174 -10.55 3.69 0.82
N VAL A 175 -10.22 4.76 0.06
CA VAL A 175 -9.12 5.67 0.39
C VAL A 175 -9.45 6.50 1.62
N ARG A 176 -10.69 6.95 1.80
CA ARG A 176 -11.17 7.64 3.01
C ARG A 176 -10.95 6.81 4.26
N PHE A 177 -11.25 5.51 4.18
CA PHE A 177 -11.02 4.57 5.27
C PHE A 177 -9.52 4.38 5.55
N GLY A 178 -8.71 4.30 4.52
CA GLY A 178 -7.25 4.25 4.62
C GLY A 178 -6.66 5.52 5.26
N ASN A 179 -7.09 6.70 4.79
CA ASN A 179 -6.67 7.99 5.35
C ASN A 179 -7.01 8.11 6.84
N ALA A 180 -8.21 7.67 7.26
CA ALA A 180 -8.59 7.68 8.66
C ALA A 180 -7.67 6.78 9.51
N ALA A 181 -7.38 5.57 9.03
CA ALA A 181 -6.47 4.65 9.72
C ALA A 181 -5.05 5.23 9.84
N GLY A 182 -4.52 5.78 8.74
CA GLY A 182 -3.21 6.43 8.73
C GLY A 182 -3.15 7.63 9.68
N SER A 183 -4.13 8.55 9.60
CA SER A 183 -4.20 9.73 10.46
C SER A 183 -4.25 9.34 11.95
N LEU A 184 -5.16 8.44 12.33
CA LEU A 184 -5.28 8.02 13.74
C LEU A 184 -4.00 7.34 14.26
N THR A 185 -3.28 6.60 13.42
CA THR A 185 -1.99 6.02 13.82
C THR A 185 -0.99 7.09 14.19
N THR A 186 -1.02 8.28 13.56
CA THR A 186 -0.10 9.36 13.90
C THR A 186 -0.37 10.04 15.24
N THR A 187 -1.52 9.81 15.87
CA THR A 187 -1.90 10.45 17.15
C THR A 187 -1.22 9.85 18.37
N LYS A 188 -0.51 8.73 18.23
CA LYS A 188 0.16 8.00 19.32
C LYS A 188 1.58 7.63 18.90
N GLY A 189 2.47 7.47 19.86
CA GLY A 189 3.83 6.98 19.59
C GLY A 189 3.86 5.48 19.25
N GLY A 190 4.74 5.10 18.35
CA GLY A 190 4.95 3.71 17.89
C GLY A 190 4.01 3.29 16.77
N ALA A 191 4.34 2.19 16.08
CA ALA A 191 3.59 1.67 14.95
C ALA A 191 2.42 0.77 15.39
N ILE A 192 2.71 -0.49 15.77
CA ILE A 192 1.67 -1.49 16.10
C ILE A 192 0.77 -1.04 17.26
N PRO A 193 1.29 -0.50 18.40
CA PRO A 193 0.45 -0.04 19.49
C PRO A 193 -0.43 1.17 19.15
N ALA A 194 -0.07 1.92 18.11
CA ALA A 194 -0.80 3.11 17.65
C ALA A 194 -1.92 2.80 16.66
N MET A 195 -1.97 1.60 16.11
CA MET A 195 -2.98 1.23 15.10
C MET A 195 -4.40 1.33 15.68
N PRO A 196 -5.32 2.02 14.98
CA PRO A 196 -6.67 2.22 15.47
C PRO A 196 -7.53 0.96 15.31
N SER A 197 -8.52 0.84 16.18
CA SER A 197 -9.60 -0.12 16.03
C SER A 197 -10.58 0.31 14.93
N MET A 198 -11.41 -0.63 14.48
CA MET A 198 -12.50 -0.34 13.52
C MET A 198 -13.44 0.77 14.00
N VAL A 199 -13.79 0.77 15.29
CA VAL A 199 -14.68 1.76 15.88
C VAL A 199 -14.04 3.16 15.87
N GLU A 200 -12.75 3.27 16.20
CA GLU A 200 -12.01 4.53 16.12
C GLU A 200 -11.98 5.08 14.70
N ILE A 201 -11.74 4.23 13.69
CA ILE A 201 -11.75 4.62 12.27
C ILE A 201 -13.13 5.15 11.86
N GLN A 202 -14.21 4.44 12.20
CA GLN A 202 -15.56 4.86 11.87
C GLN A 202 -15.95 6.18 12.55
N ASN A 203 -15.56 6.36 13.81
CA ASN A 203 -15.77 7.62 14.54
C ASN A 203 -14.97 8.77 13.91
N CYS A 204 -13.73 8.52 13.49
CA CYS A 204 -12.92 9.51 12.80
C CYS A 204 -13.63 10.00 11.51
N ILE A 205 -14.07 9.06 10.68
CA ILE A 205 -14.79 9.38 9.43
C ILE A 205 -16.06 10.19 9.68
N ALA A 206 -16.76 9.90 10.77
CA ALA A 206 -18.02 10.55 11.08
C ALA A 206 -17.88 11.93 11.74
N SER A 207 -16.77 12.21 12.45
CA SER A 207 -16.71 13.32 13.40
C SER A 207 -15.51 14.25 13.22
N ILE A 208 -14.41 13.79 12.58
CA ILE A 208 -13.21 14.62 12.40
C ILE A 208 -13.26 15.27 11.01
N PRO A 209 -13.02 16.59 10.92
CA PRO A 209 -12.99 17.27 9.63
C PRO A 209 -11.79 16.80 8.78
N LEU A 210 -11.94 16.91 7.47
CA LEU A 210 -10.83 16.77 6.51
C LEU A 210 -9.99 18.05 6.51
N MET A 211 -8.68 17.90 6.30
CA MET A 211 -7.74 19.02 6.17
C MET A 211 -7.93 19.79 4.86
#